data_c7a1ddc99e38be187f8ede6ae19f7ed9
#
_entry.id   c7a1ddc99e38be187f8ede6ae19f7ed9
#
_cell.length_a   1.000
_cell.length_b   1.000
_cell.length_c   1.000
_cell.angle_alpha   90.00
_cell.angle_beta   90.00
_cell.angle_gamma   90.00
#
_symmetry.space_group_name_H-M   'P 1'
#
loop_
_entity.id
_entity.type
_entity.pdbx_description
1 polymer ?
#
loop_
_entity_poly.entity_id
_entity_poly.type
_entity_poly.pdbx_seq_one_letter_code
_entity_poly.pdbx_strand_id
1 'polypeptide(L)'
;MKKIILRRSGGPEVLEVKEVKDPEVKDGEVLIDIRATGLNWSEVMIRRGDWPIKIQNGFCLGSEGAGVVEKIGKGVQRLSPGDRVALLYVQAYCQEEQGC
;
A
#
# COMPACT_ATOMS: atom_id res chain seq x y z
N MET A 1 5.72 10.52 -4.59
CA MET A 1 5.97 9.75 -3.36
C MET A 1 6.95 8.60 -3.63
N LYS A 2 7.57 8.10 -2.58
CA LYS A 2 8.41 6.92 -2.68
C LYS A 2 7.61 5.66 -2.37
N LYS A 3 7.91 4.59 -3.10
CA LYS A 3 7.21 3.32 -3.02
C LYS A 3 8.21 2.19 -3.14
N ILE A 4 8.05 1.14 -2.34
CA ILE A 4 8.85 -0.08 -2.48
C ILE A 4 8.06 -1.06 -3.33
N ILE A 5 8.69 -1.54 -4.38
CA ILE A 5 8.09 -2.48 -5.32
C ILE A 5 8.96 -3.73 -5.47
N LEU A 6 8.31 -4.82 -5.87
CA LEU A 6 8.96 -6.05 -6.30
C LEU A 6 8.89 -6.18 -7.82
N ARG A 7 9.99 -6.57 -8.43
CA ARG A 7 10.01 -6.99 -9.83
C ARG A 7 9.69 -8.46 -9.99
N ARG A 8 10.14 -9.26 -9.07
CA ARG A 8 10.01 -10.72 -9.03
C ARG A 8 10.17 -11.20 -7.60
N SER A 9 9.93 -12.47 -7.35
CA SER A 9 10.31 -13.09 -6.09
C SER A 9 11.81 -13.33 -6.01
N GLY A 10 12.33 -13.39 -4.80
CA GLY A 10 13.75 -13.64 -4.55
C GLY A 10 14.19 -13.12 -3.20
N GLY A 11 15.48 -12.86 -3.06
CA GLY A 11 16.10 -12.29 -1.89
C GLY A 11 15.84 -10.79 -1.75
N PRO A 12 16.47 -10.13 -0.76
CA PRO A 12 16.29 -8.69 -0.55
C PRO A 12 16.62 -7.80 -1.76
N GLU A 13 17.45 -8.29 -2.67
CA GLU A 13 17.86 -7.59 -3.89
C GLU A 13 16.71 -7.31 -4.87
N VAL A 14 15.58 -8.00 -4.72
CA VAL A 14 14.40 -7.77 -5.57
C VAL A 14 13.56 -6.57 -5.14
N LEU A 15 13.86 -6.00 -3.98
CA LEU A 15 13.21 -4.78 -3.48
C LEU A 15 13.79 -3.57 -4.18
N GLU A 16 12.92 -2.72 -4.68
CA GLU A 16 13.30 -1.48 -5.34
C GLU A 16 12.52 -0.30 -4.77
N VAL A 17 13.21 0.77 -4.41
CA VAL A 17 12.59 2.04 -4.06
C VAL A 17 12.36 2.82 -5.35
N LYS A 18 11.13 3.19 -5.61
CA LYS A 18 10.75 3.91 -6.82
C LYS A 18 10.00 5.19 -6.48
N GLU A 19 10.36 6.26 -7.15
CA GLU A 19 9.60 7.50 -7.12
C GLU A 19 8.39 7.36 -8.05
N VAL A 20 7.20 7.60 -7.53
CA VAL A 20 5.94 7.51 -8.28
C VAL A 20 5.08 8.74 -8.00
N LYS A 21 4.14 9.01 -8.90
CA LYS A 21 3.15 10.05 -8.71
C LYS A 21 2.26 9.72 -7.51
N ASP A 22 1.87 10.74 -6.76
CA ASP A 22 0.90 10.56 -5.68
C ASP A 22 -0.43 10.03 -6.23
N PRO A 23 -1.10 9.11 -5.50
CA PRO A 23 -2.40 8.61 -5.94
C PRO A 23 -3.46 9.72 -5.99
N GLU A 24 -4.38 9.61 -6.91
CA GLU A 24 -5.55 10.47 -6.98
C GLU A 24 -6.67 9.90 -6.12
N VAL A 25 -7.37 10.77 -5.41
CA VAL A 25 -8.52 10.39 -4.59
C VAL A 25 -9.76 10.31 -5.45
N LYS A 26 -10.39 9.16 -5.45
CA LYS A 26 -11.67 8.95 -6.12
C LYS A 26 -12.85 9.12 -5.16
N ASP A 27 -14.06 9.09 -5.70
CA ASP A 27 -15.28 9.11 -4.89
C ASP A 27 -15.30 7.95 -3.90
N GLY A 28 -15.63 8.23 -2.65
CA GLY A 28 -15.66 7.24 -1.58
C GLY A 28 -14.30 6.85 -0.99
N GLU A 29 -13.21 7.38 -1.52
CA GLU A 29 -11.87 7.07 -1.06
C GLU A 29 -11.27 8.19 -0.21
N VAL A 30 -10.24 7.84 0.53
CA VAL A 30 -9.41 8.79 1.28
C VAL A 30 -7.95 8.59 0.94
N LEU A 31 -7.20 9.67 0.87
CA LEU A 31 -5.74 9.65 0.79
C LEU A 31 -5.17 9.81 2.18
N ILE A 32 -4.31 8.88 2.55
CA ILE A 32 -3.66 8.88 3.86
C ILE A 32 -2.17 9.13 3.67
N ASP A 33 -1.65 10.12 4.39
CA ASP A 33 -0.21 10.32 4.54
C ASP A 33 0.30 9.32 5.59
N ILE A 34 0.94 8.25 5.13
CA ILE A 34 1.42 7.16 5.97
C ILE A 34 2.59 7.64 6.81
N ARG A 35 2.47 7.49 8.13
CA ARG A 35 3.48 7.90 9.13
C ARG A 35 4.21 6.71 9.75
N ALA A 36 3.56 5.55 9.80
CA ALA A 36 4.13 4.34 10.35
C ALA A 36 3.55 3.12 9.64
N THR A 37 4.37 2.12 9.45
CA THR A 37 3.96 0.83 8.90
C THR A 37 4.78 -0.26 9.55
N GLY A 38 4.19 -1.44 9.73
CA GLY A 38 4.88 -2.62 10.23
C GLY A 38 5.25 -3.56 9.09
N LEU A 39 6.20 -4.42 9.36
CA LEU A 39 6.55 -5.54 8.50
C LEU A 39 6.10 -6.84 9.16
N ASN A 40 5.37 -7.63 8.42
CA ASN A 40 4.91 -8.95 8.85
C ASN A 40 5.72 -10.04 8.15
N TRP A 41 5.76 -11.21 8.76
CA TRP A 41 6.44 -12.35 8.15
C TRP A 41 5.86 -12.73 6.80
N SER A 42 4.55 -12.51 6.62
CA SER A 42 3.88 -12.75 5.33
C SER A 42 4.50 -11.97 4.18
N GLU A 43 4.94 -10.73 4.40
CA GLU A 43 5.60 -9.95 3.35
C GLU A 43 6.95 -10.55 2.96
N VAL A 44 7.68 -11.10 3.93
CA VAL A 44 8.92 -11.84 3.65
C VAL A 44 8.63 -13.09 2.82
N MET A 45 7.60 -13.83 3.15
CA MET A 45 7.19 -15.02 2.40
C MET A 45 6.75 -14.68 0.98
N ILE A 46 6.00 -13.60 0.82
CA ILE A 46 5.59 -13.10 -0.51
C ILE A 46 6.83 -12.74 -1.33
N ARG A 47 7.75 -11.97 -0.76
CA ARG A 47 8.99 -11.60 -1.45
C ARG A 47 9.78 -12.83 -1.88
N ARG A 48 9.88 -13.84 -1.04
CA ARG A 48 10.62 -15.07 -1.32
C ARG A 48 9.93 -15.98 -2.34
N GLY A 49 8.65 -15.78 -2.56
CA GLY A 49 7.86 -16.64 -3.44
C GLY A 49 7.22 -17.85 -2.74
N ASP A 50 7.23 -17.87 -1.40
CA ASP A 50 6.67 -18.94 -0.58
C ASP A 50 5.16 -18.79 -0.31
N TRP A 51 4.59 -17.67 -0.73
CA TRP A 51 3.17 -17.38 -0.60
C TRP A 51 2.45 -17.58 -1.94
N PRO A 52 1.24 -18.12 -1.96
CA PRO A 52 0.54 -18.42 -3.21
C PRO A 52 -0.04 -17.16 -3.88
N ILE A 53 0.81 -16.19 -4.10
CA ILE A 53 0.49 -14.95 -4.83
C ILE A 53 1.44 -14.83 -6.01
N LYS A 54 0.90 -14.58 -7.19
CA LYS A 54 1.70 -14.29 -8.37
C LYS A 54 2.21 -12.85 -8.31
N ILE A 55 3.51 -12.69 -8.15
CA ILE A 55 4.15 -11.39 -8.19
C ILE A 55 4.26 -10.95 -9.64
N GLN A 56 3.73 -9.76 -9.92
CA GLN A 56 3.93 -9.08 -11.19
C GLN A 56 4.89 -7.90 -10.98
N ASN A 57 5.55 -7.50 -12.04
CA ASN A 57 6.43 -6.34 -11.98
C ASN A 57 5.69 -5.11 -11.46
N GLY A 58 6.25 -4.49 -10.45
CA GLY A 58 5.63 -3.35 -9.77
C GLY A 58 4.73 -3.72 -8.59
N PHE A 59 4.69 -5.00 -8.19
CA PHE A 59 3.94 -5.42 -7.02
C PHE A 59 4.42 -4.66 -5.77
N CYS A 60 3.48 -4.12 -5.03
CA CYS A 60 3.76 -3.38 -3.81
C CYS A 60 3.55 -4.28 -2.59
N LEU A 61 4.56 -4.35 -1.73
CA LEU A 61 4.46 -5.05 -0.46
C LEU A 61 3.89 -4.13 0.62
N GLY A 62 3.15 -4.72 1.53
CA GLY A 62 2.62 -4.06 2.71
C GLY A 62 1.15 -4.40 2.92
N SER A 63 0.76 -4.57 4.17
CA SER A 63 -0.60 -4.93 4.54
C SER A 63 -1.17 -4.09 5.67
N GLU A 64 -0.37 -3.18 6.23
CA GLU A 64 -0.79 -2.32 7.33
C GLU A 64 -0.15 -0.95 7.25
N GLY A 65 -0.72 -0.02 7.97
CA GLY A 65 -0.18 1.32 8.09
C GLY A 65 -1.04 2.18 9.00
N ALA A 66 -0.43 3.24 9.48
CA ALA A 66 -1.13 4.29 10.23
C ALA A 66 -0.64 5.65 9.73
N GLY A 67 -1.51 6.61 9.75
CA GLY A 67 -1.18 7.94 9.25
C GLY A 67 -2.27 8.96 9.49
N VAL A 68 -2.21 10.00 8.71
CA VAL A 68 -3.13 11.13 8.79
C VAL A 68 -3.88 11.27 7.47
N VAL A 69 -5.18 11.44 7.54
CA VAL A 69 -6.00 11.72 6.36
C VAL A 69 -5.54 13.04 5.75
N GLU A 70 -5.14 13.00 4.50
CA GLU A 70 -4.70 14.18 3.74
C GLU A 70 -5.81 14.76 2.88
N LYS A 71 -6.53 13.89 2.18
CA LYS A 71 -7.65 14.27 1.31
C LYS A 71 -8.77 13.26 1.44
N ILE A 72 -9.99 13.72 1.24
CA ILE A 72 -11.18 12.87 1.16
C ILE A 72 -11.84 13.02 -0.21
N GLY A 73 -12.34 11.92 -0.74
CA GLY A 73 -13.14 11.90 -1.95
C GLY A 73 -14.61 12.27 -1.67
N LYS A 74 -15.34 12.51 -2.73
CA LYS A 74 -16.76 12.79 -2.64
C LYS A 74 -17.50 11.64 -1.98
N GLY A 75 -18.44 11.95 -1.08
CA GLY A 75 -19.27 10.98 -0.39
C GLY A 75 -18.67 10.43 0.91
N VAL A 76 -17.44 10.74 1.24
CA VAL A 76 -16.82 10.37 2.51
C VAL A 76 -17.38 11.27 3.62
N GLN A 77 -18.02 10.67 4.63
CA GLN A 77 -18.69 11.41 5.70
C GLN A 77 -18.05 11.22 7.08
N ARG A 78 -17.42 10.06 7.30
CA ARG A 78 -16.90 9.67 8.63
C ARG A 78 -15.48 10.16 8.92
N LEU A 79 -14.75 10.58 7.90
CA LEU A 79 -13.37 11.02 8.01
C LEU A 79 -13.23 12.43 7.46
N SER A 80 -12.29 13.15 8.07
CA SER A 80 -11.92 14.50 7.64
C SER A 80 -10.41 14.62 7.52
N PRO A 81 -9.90 15.52 6.67
CA PRO A 81 -8.46 15.83 6.64
C PRO A 81 -7.95 16.19 8.03
N GLY A 82 -6.82 15.64 8.41
CA GLY A 82 -6.22 15.79 9.74
C GLY A 82 -6.55 14.67 10.72
N ASP A 83 -7.51 13.81 10.42
CA ASP A 83 -7.83 12.66 11.28
C ASP A 83 -6.66 11.66 11.29
N ARG A 84 -6.35 11.14 12.46
CA ARG A 84 -5.39 10.04 12.62
C ARG A 84 -6.11 8.71 12.45
N VAL A 85 -5.57 7.86 11.61
CA VAL A 85 -6.20 6.60 11.24
C VAL A 85 -5.19 5.46 11.21
N ALA A 86 -5.67 4.26 11.47
CA ALA A 86 -4.95 3.03 11.20
C ALA A 86 -5.73 2.24 10.15
N LEU A 87 -5.01 1.64 9.21
CA LEU A 87 -5.59 0.78 8.20
C LEU A 87 -6.01 -0.53 8.83
N LEU A 88 -7.25 -0.91 8.62
CA LEU A 88 -7.64 -2.31 8.79
C LEU A 88 -7.04 -3.10 7.63
N TYR A 89 -6.70 -4.36 7.89
CA TYR A 89 -6.19 -5.25 6.86
C TYR A 89 -7.05 -5.19 5.60
N VAL A 90 -6.42 -4.81 4.49
CA VAL A 90 -7.14 -4.57 3.24
C VAL A 90 -6.40 -5.19 2.09
N GLN A 91 -6.43 -6.48 2.02
CA GLN A 91 -5.82 -7.22 0.93
C GLN A 91 -6.42 -6.88 -0.43
N ALA A 92 -7.65 -6.44 -0.45
CA ALA A 92 -8.37 -6.12 -1.68
C ALA A 92 -7.75 -4.98 -2.48
N TYR A 93 -7.14 -4.01 -1.83
CA TYR A 93 -6.64 -2.82 -2.53
C TYR A 93 -5.33 -3.01 -3.26
N CYS A 94 -4.56 -4.00 -2.87
CA CYS A 94 -3.33 -4.32 -3.59
C CYS A 94 -3.57 -5.21 -4.80
N GLN A 95 -4.76 -5.73 -4.93
CA GLN A 95 -5.13 -6.63 -6.03
C GLN A 95 -5.84 -5.93 -7.17
N GLU A 96 -6.37 -4.75 -6.91
CA GLU A 96 -7.07 -4.02 -7.93
C GLU A 96 -6.12 -3.23 -8.84
N GLU A 97 -6.57 -3.00 -10.02
CA GLU A 97 -5.90 -2.48 -11.21
C GLU A 97 -5.05 -1.21 -11.02
N GLN A 98 -5.00 -0.67 -9.84
CA GLN A 98 -4.38 0.62 -9.60
C GLN A 98 -3.00 0.55 -9.00
N GLY A 99 -2.52 -0.64 -8.74
CA GLY A 99 -1.22 -0.86 -8.10
C GLY A 99 -1.07 -0.04 -6.83
N CYS A 100 -0.93 -0.67 -5.72
CA CYS A 100 -0.68 0.03 -4.46
C CYS A 100 0.25 1.20 -4.63
#